data_06f66baa8872e0d219161b56d6b73121
#
_entry.id   06f66baa8872e0d219161b56d6b73121
#
_cell.length_a   1.000
_cell.length_b   1.000
_cell.length_c   1.000
_cell.angle_alpha   90.00
_cell.angle_beta   90.00
_cell.angle_gamma   90.00
#
_symmetry.space_group_name_H-M   'P 1'
#
loop_
_entity.id
_entity.type
_entity.pdbx_description
1 polymer ?
#
loop_
_entity_poly.entity_id
_entity_poly.type
_entity_poly.pdbx_seq_one_letter_code
_entity_poly.pdbx_strand_id
1 'polypeptide(L)'
;MTPTRNSNIQLLTTLVDSKDEEESEYRFLVDGKYVKYVTVDPGVLPRDDRTFAPILIPTLPSFPPGDWNEGHISKNPLNGELEFSRWTRSDLAGVSNTWHPMRIDHLELNKVNRIRQNIHIVTHPLFDQALLVKFAEFPWQIPFFETETTAYEWIDGHDIGPKFLGHLTEEGRVIGFVLEYLDDTRSAETEDLAACQAALARLHSLGIKHGDINKYNFLIRQGKAVLVDFEAARKCSQEKELQAEYERLEQSLSDDSRRGAAYVL
;
A
#
# COMPACT_ATOMS: atom_id res chain seq x y z
N MET A 1 -28.84 -1.90 27.35
CA MET A 1 -28.20 -2.82 26.39
C MET A 1 -26.75 -2.91 26.82
N THR A 2 -26.26 -4.10 27.17
CA THR A 2 -24.83 -4.32 27.39
C THR A 2 -24.08 -4.01 26.10
N PRO A 3 -23.00 -3.22 26.12
CA PRO A 3 -22.22 -2.95 24.92
C PRO A 3 -21.75 -4.28 24.32
N THR A 4 -21.93 -4.45 23.02
CA THR A 4 -21.40 -5.60 22.29
C THR A 4 -19.89 -5.60 22.41
N ARG A 5 -19.31 -6.78 22.67
CA ARG A 5 -17.85 -6.96 22.78
C ARG A 5 -17.15 -6.33 21.59
N ASN A 6 -16.11 -5.51 21.80
CA ASN A 6 -15.31 -4.86 20.77
C ASN A 6 -16.10 -3.90 19.84
N SER A 7 -17.21 -3.32 20.32
CA SER A 7 -18.06 -2.42 19.49
C SER A 7 -17.39 -1.12 19.04
N ASN A 8 -16.25 -0.77 19.66
CA ASN A 8 -15.43 0.40 19.32
C ASN A 8 -14.28 0.08 18.35
N ILE A 9 -14.27 -1.15 17.76
CA ILE A 9 -13.20 -1.62 16.89
C ILE A 9 -13.70 -1.74 15.46
N GLN A 10 -12.90 -1.26 14.53
CA GLN A 10 -13.10 -1.41 13.09
C GLN A 10 -11.93 -2.19 12.49
N LEU A 11 -12.22 -3.20 11.67
CA LEU A 11 -11.23 -3.88 10.86
C LEU A 11 -10.83 -3.00 9.68
N LEU A 12 -9.54 -2.69 9.56
CA LEU A 12 -8.99 -1.91 8.44
C LEU A 12 -8.50 -2.82 7.32
N THR A 13 -7.72 -3.85 7.68
CA THR A 13 -7.19 -4.82 6.72
C THR A 13 -6.86 -6.16 7.38
N THR A 14 -6.77 -7.21 6.55
CA THR A 14 -6.37 -8.55 6.97
C THR A 14 -5.37 -9.13 5.98
N LEU A 15 -4.43 -9.91 6.49
CA LEU A 15 -3.59 -10.81 5.72
C LEU A 15 -3.71 -12.20 6.34
N VAL A 16 -4.32 -13.13 5.61
CA VAL A 16 -4.58 -14.50 6.10
C VAL A 16 -4.03 -15.53 5.12
N ASP A 17 -3.36 -16.53 5.65
CA ASP A 17 -2.93 -17.68 4.84
C ASP A 17 -4.14 -18.56 4.48
N SER A 18 -4.27 -18.89 3.20
CA SER A 18 -5.38 -19.74 2.69
C SER A 18 -5.36 -21.16 3.25
N LYS A 19 -4.20 -21.67 3.65
CA LYS A 19 -4.03 -23.01 4.22
C LYS A 19 -4.15 -23.05 5.74
N ASP A 20 -4.07 -21.86 6.39
CA ASP A 20 -4.06 -21.72 7.84
C ASP A 20 -2.84 -22.39 8.51
N GLU A 21 -1.70 -22.32 7.83
CA GLU A 21 -0.41 -22.83 8.31
C GLU A 21 0.45 -21.73 8.92
N GLU A 22 0.17 -20.46 8.56
CA GLU A 22 0.87 -19.27 9.03
C GLU A 22 -0.04 -18.38 9.89
N GLU A 23 0.56 -17.52 10.70
CA GLU A 23 -0.17 -16.53 11.49
C GLU A 23 -1.01 -15.63 10.57
N SER A 24 -2.19 -15.27 11.03
CA SER A 24 -3.01 -14.25 10.39
C SER A 24 -2.66 -12.88 10.96
N GLU A 25 -2.53 -11.88 10.10
CA GLU A 25 -2.23 -10.50 10.48
C GLU A 25 -3.46 -9.60 10.28
N TYR A 26 -3.70 -8.73 11.24
CA TYR A 26 -4.83 -7.82 11.24
C TYR A 26 -4.40 -6.41 11.61
N ARG A 27 -5.01 -5.42 10.96
CA ARG A 27 -4.89 -4.01 11.32
C ARG A 27 -6.26 -3.50 11.72
N PHE A 28 -6.39 -3.04 12.95
CA PHE A 28 -7.63 -2.53 13.53
C PHE A 28 -7.53 -1.05 13.86
N LEU A 29 -8.64 -0.33 13.72
CA LEU A 29 -8.84 1.00 14.27
C LEU A 29 -9.69 0.90 15.53
N VAL A 30 -9.17 1.38 16.65
CA VAL A 30 -9.82 1.37 17.96
C VAL A 30 -10.22 2.80 18.33
N ASP A 31 -11.44 2.99 18.80
CA ASP A 31 -12.01 4.29 19.18
C ASP A 31 -11.96 5.35 18.06
N GLY A 32 -11.91 4.92 16.79
CA GLY A 32 -11.76 5.81 15.64
C GLY A 32 -10.43 6.59 15.58
N LYS A 33 -9.43 6.18 16.36
CA LYS A 33 -8.19 6.95 16.54
C LYS A 33 -6.91 6.11 16.54
N TYR A 34 -6.91 4.98 17.23
CA TYR A 34 -5.69 4.22 17.49
C TYR A 34 -5.60 3.00 16.58
N VAL A 35 -4.51 2.87 15.84
CA VAL A 35 -4.27 1.69 15.02
C VAL A 35 -3.57 0.62 15.84
N LYS A 36 -4.09 -0.61 15.77
CA LYS A 36 -3.53 -1.79 16.43
C LYS A 36 -3.24 -2.87 15.40
N TYR A 37 -2.05 -3.42 15.47
CA TYR A 37 -1.60 -4.56 14.67
C TYR A 37 -1.70 -5.82 15.54
N VAL A 38 -2.47 -6.79 15.07
CA VAL A 38 -2.73 -8.01 15.84
C VAL A 38 -2.41 -9.22 14.99
N THR A 39 -1.56 -10.10 15.49
CA THR A 39 -1.34 -11.43 14.91
C THR A 39 -2.18 -12.46 15.64
N VAL A 40 -2.57 -13.51 14.95
CA VAL A 40 -3.38 -14.61 15.49
C VAL A 40 -2.75 -15.92 15.03
N ASP A 41 -2.51 -16.84 15.98
CA ASP A 41 -1.98 -18.18 15.68
C ASP A 41 -2.82 -18.92 14.61
N PRO A 42 -2.20 -19.76 13.78
CA PRO A 42 -2.93 -20.60 12.83
C PRO A 42 -3.87 -21.57 13.55
N GLY A 43 -5.01 -21.90 12.93
CA GLY A 43 -6.00 -22.81 13.47
C GLY A 43 -6.79 -22.31 14.69
N VAL A 44 -6.62 -21.05 15.06
CA VAL A 44 -7.26 -20.44 16.23
C VAL A 44 -8.66 -19.92 15.91
N LEU A 45 -8.80 -19.31 14.74
CA LEU A 45 -10.08 -18.78 14.24
C LEU A 45 -10.66 -19.72 13.17
N PRO A 46 -11.99 -19.87 13.10
CA PRO A 46 -12.64 -20.59 12.01
C PRO A 46 -12.26 -19.98 10.65
N ARG A 47 -11.95 -20.83 9.68
CA ARG A 47 -11.42 -20.41 8.38
C ARG A 47 -12.29 -19.39 7.66
N ASP A 48 -13.62 -19.57 7.69
CA ASP A 48 -14.57 -18.73 6.98
C ASP A 48 -14.83 -17.39 7.68
N ASP A 49 -14.47 -17.28 8.97
CA ASP A 49 -14.77 -16.12 9.81
C ASP A 49 -13.60 -15.12 9.88
N ARG A 50 -12.41 -15.51 9.40
CA ARG A 50 -11.16 -14.75 9.58
C ARG A 50 -11.10 -13.41 8.85
N THR A 51 -11.92 -13.20 7.82
CA THR A 51 -11.89 -12.00 6.99
C THR A 51 -13.17 -11.18 7.06
N PHE A 52 -14.24 -11.72 7.65
CA PHE A 52 -15.52 -11.04 7.72
C PHE A 52 -15.71 -10.32 9.05
N ALA A 53 -15.46 -9.02 9.07
CA ALA A 53 -15.46 -8.19 10.28
C ALA A 53 -16.67 -8.37 11.22
N PRO A 54 -17.94 -8.49 10.73
CA PRO A 54 -19.10 -8.67 11.61
C PRO A 54 -19.09 -9.96 12.45
N ILE A 55 -18.40 -11.01 12.00
CA ILE A 55 -18.21 -12.25 12.73
C ILE A 55 -16.88 -12.25 13.48
N LEU A 56 -15.80 -11.83 12.82
CA LEU A 56 -14.46 -11.79 13.38
C LEU A 56 -14.40 -10.98 14.67
N ILE A 57 -14.82 -9.71 14.64
CA ILE A 57 -14.65 -8.79 15.78
C ILE A 57 -15.31 -9.28 17.06
N PRO A 58 -16.57 -9.79 17.06
CA PRO A 58 -17.18 -10.36 18.28
C PRO A 58 -16.50 -11.66 18.77
N THR A 59 -15.83 -12.41 17.88
CA THR A 59 -15.14 -13.67 18.24
C THR A 59 -13.82 -13.39 18.95
N LEU A 60 -13.16 -12.26 18.65
CA LEU A 60 -11.88 -11.90 19.28
C LEU A 60 -12.05 -11.65 20.78
N PRO A 61 -11.02 -11.92 21.60
CA PRO A 61 -11.01 -11.53 23.01
C PRO A 61 -11.17 -10.00 23.13
N SER A 62 -11.57 -9.52 24.31
CA SER A 62 -11.63 -8.08 24.58
C SER A 62 -10.24 -7.47 24.40
N PHE A 63 -10.15 -6.38 23.67
CA PHE A 63 -8.88 -5.68 23.48
C PHE A 63 -8.38 -5.12 24.80
N PRO A 64 -7.12 -5.37 25.17
CA PRO A 64 -6.54 -4.84 26.40
C PRO A 64 -6.63 -3.30 26.43
N PRO A 65 -6.90 -2.70 27.59
CA PRO A 65 -6.82 -1.25 27.74
C PRO A 65 -5.36 -0.78 27.71
N GLY A 66 -5.15 0.50 27.42
CA GLY A 66 -3.84 1.14 27.51
C GLY A 66 -3.17 1.39 26.17
N ASP A 67 -1.97 1.95 26.27
CA ASP A 67 -1.18 2.37 25.09
C ASP A 67 -0.29 1.22 24.60
N TRP A 68 -0.83 0.45 23.67
CA TRP A 68 -0.12 -0.58 22.93
C TRP A 68 -0.48 -0.48 21.44
N ASN A 69 0.34 -1.04 20.56
CA ASN A 69 0.08 -1.03 19.11
C ASN A 69 0.31 -2.40 18.45
N GLU A 70 0.99 -3.33 19.11
CA GLU A 70 1.14 -4.70 18.63
C GLU A 70 0.55 -5.67 19.67
N GLY A 71 -0.23 -6.64 19.20
CA GLY A 71 -0.84 -7.68 20.02
C GLY A 71 -0.75 -9.04 19.34
N HIS A 72 -0.82 -10.09 20.17
CA HIS A 72 -0.85 -11.47 19.69
C HIS A 72 -1.95 -12.24 20.39
N ILE A 73 -2.75 -12.97 19.61
CA ILE A 73 -3.87 -13.78 20.10
C ILE A 73 -3.55 -15.25 19.87
N SER A 74 -3.71 -16.04 20.94
CA SER A 74 -3.57 -17.49 20.93
C SER A 74 -4.69 -18.16 21.72
N LYS A 75 -4.73 -19.49 21.70
CA LYS A 75 -5.58 -20.27 22.62
C LYS A 75 -4.88 -20.44 23.95
N ASN A 76 -5.58 -20.13 25.03
CA ASN A 76 -5.13 -20.47 26.38
C ASN A 76 -4.99 -21.99 26.50
N PRO A 77 -3.83 -22.52 26.88
CA PRO A 77 -3.58 -23.96 26.92
C PRO A 77 -4.38 -24.69 28.01
N LEU A 78 -4.92 -23.97 28.98
CA LEU A 78 -5.65 -24.56 30.11
C LEU A 78 -7.15 -24.72 29.85
N ASN A 79 -7.77 -23.75 29.16
CA ASN A 79 -9.22 -23.75 28.95
C ASN A 79 -9.62 -23.69 27.45
N GLY A 80 -8.66 -23.52 26.54
CA GLY A 80 -8.91 -23.44 25.09
C GLY A 80 -9.55 -22.13 24.62
N GLU A 81 -9.76 -21.16 25.48
CA GLU A 81 -10.34 -19.86 25.11
C GLU A 81 -9.31 -18.96 24.39
N LEU A 82 -9.82 -18.07 23.56
CA LEU A 82 -8.99 -17.05 22.90
C LEU A 82 -8.59 -15.96 23.90
N GLU A 83 -7.30 -15.65 23.93
CA GLU A 83 -6.78 -14.57 24.77
C GLU A 83 -5.68 -13.79 24.04
N PHE A 84 -5.48 -12.53 24.43
CA PHE A 84 -4.25 -11.82 24.12
C PHE A 84 -3.13 -12.42 24.97
N SER A 85 -2.27 -13.22 24.37
CA SER A 85 -1.10 -13.80 25.05
C SER A 85 0.03 -12.78 25.22
N ARG A 86 0.06 -11.76 24.40
CA ARG A 86 1.03 -10.65 24.46
C ARG A 86 0.45 -9.39 23.83
N TRP A 87 0.77 -8.23 24.39
CA TRP A 87 0.58 -6.91 23.76
C TRP A 87 1.67 -5.96 24.25
N THR A 88 2.09 -5.05 23.38
CA THR A 88 3.20 -4.13 23.66
C THR A 88 3.07 -2.83 22.86
N ARG A 89 3.70 -1.78 23.35
CA ARG A 89 3.96 -0.58 22.56
C ARG A 89 5.34 -0.72 21.94
N SER A 90 5.38 -0.80 20.61
CA SER A 90 6.60 -0.89 19.81
C SER A 90 6.82 0.40 19.03
N ASP A 91 8.08 0.72 18.77
CA ASP A 91 8.44 1.77 17.81
C ASP A 91 8.36 1.19 16.40
N LEU A 92 7.21 1.38 15.76
CA LEU A 92 6.94 0.83 14.43
C LEU A 92 7.70 1.60 13.37
N ALA A 93 8.29 0.87 12.42
CA ALA A 93 8.98 1.48 11.29
C ALA A 93 8.07 2.43 10.48
N GLY A 94 8.65 3.53 10.04
CA GLY A 94 8.05 4.46 9.09
C GLY A 94 9.04 4.75 7.96
N VAL A 95 8.53 5.29 6.83
CA VAL A 95 9.38 5.80 5.75
C VAL A 95 10.25 6.92 6.30
N SER A 96 11.55 6.81 6.14
CA SER A 96 12.55 7.78 6.65
C SER A 96 12.80 8.92 5.69
N ASN A 97 12.71 8.67 4.37
CA ASN A 97 12.82 9.74 3.38
C ASN A 97 11.54 10.58 3.32
N THR A 98 11.50 11.66 4.08
CA THR A 98 10.35 12.56 4.17
C THR A 98 10.65 13.91 3.50
N TRP A 99 11.07 13.87 2.25
CA TRP A 99 11.53 15.02 1.47
C TRP A 99 10.46 16.10 1.21
N HIS A 100 9.19 15.67 1.06
CA HIS A 100 8.08 16.61 0.82
C HIS A 100 7.54 17.19 2.13
N PRO A 101 7.26 18.51 2.22
CA PRO A 101 6.85 19.13 3.48
C PRO A 101 5.41 18.78 3.92
N MET A 102 4.52 18.43 2.98
CA MET A 102 3.12 18.11 3.28
C MET A 102 3.02 16.73 3.94
N ARG A 103 2.25 16.66 5.03
CA ARG A 103 1.88 15.43 5.74
C ARG A 103 0.38 15.40 5.94
N ILE A 104 -0.25 14.29 5.62
CA ILE A 104 -1.70 14.07 5.70
C ILE A 104 -1.93 12.85 6.56
N ASP A 105 -2.73 12.96 7.61
CA ASP A 105 -3.09 11.81 8.43
C ASP A 105 -4.11 10.93 7.68
N HIS A 106 -3.92 9.62 7.74
CA HIS A 106 -4.81 8.68 7.05
C HIS A 106 -6.28 8.74 7.55
N LEU A 107 -6.49 9.23 8.76
CA LEU A 107 -7.83 9.43 9.34
C LEU A 107 -8.55 10.68 8.79
N GLU A 108 -7.82 11.62 8.17
CA GLU A 108 -8.40 12.81 7.53
C GLU A 108 -8.96 12.51 6.13
N LEU A 109 -8.68 11.32 5.60
CA LEU A 109 -9.07 10.92 4.25
C LEU A 109 -10.50 10.39 4.17
N ASN A 110 -11.26 10.87 3.20
CA ASN A 110 -12.55 10.30 2.84
C ASN A 110 -12.35 9.31 1.68
N LYS A 111 -12.56 8.01 1.92
CA LYS A 111 -12.41 6.97 0.90
C LYS A 111 -13.53 7.06 -0.13
N VAL A 112 -13.17 7.13 -1.40
CA VAL A 112 -14.10 7.14 -2.55
C VAL A 112 -14.16 5.76 -3.19
N ASN A 113 -12.99 5.19 -3.50
CA ASN A 113 -12.89 3.87 -4.14
C ASN A 113 -11.61 3.15 -3.70
N ARG A 114 -11.60 1.84 -3.82
CA ARG A 114 -10.41 1.00 -3.57
C ARG A 114 -9.99 0.33 -4.87
N ILE A 115 -8.79 0.67 -5.35
CA ILE A 115 -8.20 0.07 -6.54
C ILE A 115 -7.52 -1.27 -6.20
N ARG A 116 -6.70 -1.25 -5.14
CA ARG A 116 -6.04 -2.42 -4.54
C ARG A 116 -6.18 -2.32 -3.03
N GLN A 117 -5.73 -3.34 -2.32
CA GLN A 117 -5.78 -3.37 -0.86
C GLN A 117 -5.11 -2.13 -0.26
N ASN A 118 -3.95 -1.74 -0.78
CA ASN A 118 -3.12 -0.64 -0.31
C ASN A 118 -3.13 0.61 -1.24
N ILE A 119 -4.04 0.66 -2.24
CA ILE A 119 -4.17 1.78 -3.18
C ILE A 119 -5.63 2.23 -3.23
N HIS A 120 -5.90 3.44 -2.78
CA HIS A 120 -7.25 3.98 -2.72
C HIS A 120 -7.36 5.33 -3.44
N ILE A 121 -8.54 5.58 -4.02
CA ILE A 121 -8.96 6.92 -4.42
C ILE A 121 -9.66 7.55 -3.22
N VAL A 122 -9.23 8.76 -2.88
CA VAL A 122 -9.70 9.48 -1.70
C VAL A 122 -9.98 10.95 -2.02
N THR A 123 -10.69 11.63 -1.12
CA THR A 123 -10.76 13.11 -1.09
C THR A 123 -10.24 13.63 0.24
N HIS A 124 -9.76 14.86 0.23
CA HIS A 124 -9.28 15.56 1.42
C HIS A 124 -9.60 17.06 1.29
N PRO A 125 -10.00 17.75 2.38
CA PRO A 125 -10.45 19.15 2.31
C PRO A 125 -9.44 20.17 1.76
N LEU A 126 -8.15 19.85 1.77
CA LEU A 126 -7.11 20.72 1.21
C LEU A 126 -6.99 20.64 -0.32
N PHE A 127 -7.72 19.75 -0.98
CA PHE A 127 -7.61 19.52 -2.42
C PHE A 127 -8.99 19.50 -3.07
N ASP A 128 -9.15 20.22 -4.17
CA ASP A 128 -10.42 20.29 -4.92
C ASP A 128 -10.69 19.05 -5.79
N GLN A 129 -9.68 18.20 -5.97
CA GLN A 129 -9.75 17.01 -6.82
C GLN A 129 -9.54 15.73 -6.01
N ALA A 130 -9.94 14.60 -6.58
CA ALA A 130 -9.63 13.29 -6.03
C ALA A 130 -8.13 13.04 -6.01
N LEU A 131 -7.67 12.27 -5.05
CA LEU A 131 -6.28 11.92 -4.80
C LEU A 131 -6.13 10.40 -4.88
N LEU A 132 -4.93 9.95 -5.19
CA LEU A 132 -4.54 8.55 -5.04
C LEU A 132 -3.62 8.42 -3.83
N VAL A 133 -3.92 7.49 -2.94
CA VAL A 133 -3.03 7.13 -1.82
C VAL A 133 -2.53 5.71 -1.98
N LYS A 134 -1.23 5.52 -1.73
CA LYS A 134 -0.58 4.21 -1.66
C LYS A 134 0.19 4.12 -0.35
N PHE A 135 -0.02 3.05 0.43
CA PHE A 135 0.51 2.98 1.80
C PHE A 135 0.77 1.55 2.27
N ALA A 136 1.70 1.41 3.22
CA ALA A 136 1.95 0.17 3.93
C ALA A 136 0.78 -0.16 4.86
N GLU A 137 0.16 -1.30 4.67
CA GLU A 137 -0.88 -1.79 5.57
C GLU A 137 -0.29 -2.43 6.82
N PHE A 138 0.90 -3.00 6.68
CA PHE A 138 1.66 -3.61 7.76
C PHE A 138 3.09 -3.05 7.85
N PRO A 139 3.70 -2.99 9.05
CA PRO A 139 5.02 -2.36 9.24
C PRO A 139 6.14 -2.97 8.40
N TRP A 140 6.09 -4.26 8.11
CA TRP A 140 7.11 -4.95 7.30
C TRP A 140 7.11 -4.53 5.81
N GLN A 141 6.05 -3.85 5.35
CA GLN A 141 5.98 -3.33 3.97
C GLN A 141 6.73 -1.99 3.80
N ILE A 142 7.08 -1.30 4.87
CA ILE A 142 7.70 0.03 4.82
C ILE A 142 8.92 0.12 3.89
N PRO A 143 9.83 -0.87 3.79
CA PRO A 143 10.97 -0.79 2.88
C PRO A 143 10.58 -0.58 1.40
N PHE A 144 9.45 -1.13 0.94
CA PHE A 144 8.96 -0.92 -0.42
C PHE A 144 8.55 0.54 -0.63
N PHE A 145 7.88 1.13 0.37
CA PHE A 145 7.44 2.53 0.35
C PHE A 145 8.61 3.51 0.50
N GLU A 146 9.67 3.14 1.21
CA GLU A 146 10.92 3.90 1.27
C GLU A 146 11.52 4.04 -0.13
N THR A 147 11.62 2.93 -0.87
CA THR A 147 12.15 2.92 -2.24
C THR A 147 11.29 3.78 -3.17
N GLU A 148 9.99 3.59 -3.14
CA GLU A 148 9.08 4.29 -4.05
C GLU A 148 9.00 5.80 -3.73
N THR A 149 8.94 6.17 -2.46
CA THR A 149 8.98 7.58 -2.01
C THR A 149 10.27 8.27 -2.48
N THR A 150 11.41 7.58 -2.37
CA THR A 150 12.70 8.08 -2.82
C THR A 150 12.77 8.22 -4.35
N ALA A 151 12.14 7.31 -5.08
CA ALA A 151 12.04 7.43 -6.54
C ALA A 151 11.20 8.65 -6.95
N TYR A 152 10.10 8.92 -6.25
CA TYR A 152 9.30 10.14 -6.48
C TYR A 152 10.10 11.42 -6.21
N GLU A 153 10.97 11.47 -5.20
CA GLU A 153 11.90 12.59 -5.00
C GLU A 153 12.82 12.79 -6.21
N TRP A 154 13.36 11.70 -6.77
CA TRP A 154 14.27 11.79 -7.91
C TRP A 154 13.60 12.29 -9.20
N ILE A 155 12.31 12.05 -9.38
CA ILE A 155 11.56 12.44 -10.57
C ILE A 155 10.71 13.70 -10.37
N ASP A 156 10.75 14.31 -9.18
CA ASP A 156 9.98 15.53 -8.92
C ASP A 156 10.32 16.64 -9.90
N GLY A 157 9.27 17.26 -10.45
CA GLY A 157 9.42 18.31 -11.48
C GLY A 157 9.82 17.85 -12.89
N HIS A 158 9.91 16.54 -13.16
CA HIS A 158 10.33 16.01 -14.48
C HIS A 158 9.21 15.45 -15.36
N ASP A 159 7.94 15.57 -14.95
CA ASP A 159 6.77 15.08 -15.71
C ASP A 159 6.89 13.59 -16.13
N ILE A 160 7.40 12.75 -15.26
CA ILE A 160 7.61 11.32 -15.49
C ILE A 160 6.49 10.49 -14.88
N GLY A 161 6.12 10.77 -13.64
CA GLY A 161 5.06 10.12 -12.88
C GLY A 161 3.97 11.09 -12.45
N PRO A 162 2.92 10.59 -11.75
CA PRO A 162 1.96 11.46 -11.08
C PRO A 162 2.65 12.41 -10.10
N LYS A 163 2.07 13.60 -9.92
CA LYS A 163 2.62 14.56 -8.98
C LYS A 163 2.53 14.04 -7.56
N PHE A 164 3.65 14.09 -6.83
CA PHE A 164 3.69 13.80 -5.40
C PHE A 164 3.11 14.99 -4.63
N LEU A 165 2.12 14.74 -3.77
CA LEU A 165 1.37 15.79 -3.06
C LEU A 165 1.63 15.81 -1.56
N GLY A 166 2.15 14.72 -0.99
CA GLY A 166 2.47 14.64 0.40
C GLY A 166 2.73 13.23 0.91
N HIS A 167 3.28 13.16 2.10
CA HIS A 167 3.43 11.92 2.84
C HIS A 167 2.14 11.56 3.57
N LEU A 168 1.74 10.29 3.53
CA LEU A 168 0.63 9.77 4.33
C LEU A 168 1.14 9.29 5.67
N THR A 169 0.51 9.73 6.77
CA THR A 169 0.93 9.40 8.12
C THR A 169 -0.11 8.59 8.90
N GLU A 170 0.37 7.83 9.87
CA GLU A 170 -0.38 7.11 10.88
C GLU A 170 0.30 7.30 12.23
N GLU A 171 -0.39 7.87 13.20
CA GLU A 171 0.18 8.20 14.52
C GLU A 171 1.54 8.94 14.43
N GLY A 172 1.69 9.80 13.41
CA GLY A 172 2.90 10.61 13.18
C GLY A 172 4.02 9.94 12.37
N ARG A 173 4.03 8.63 12.22
CA ARG A 173 4.97 7.93 11.32
C ARG A 173 4.50 7.98 9.86
N VAL A 174 5.39 8.07 8.92
CA VAL A 174 5.05 8.02 7.50
C VAL A 174 4.86 6.57 7.07
N ILE A 175 3.69 6.25 6.51
CA ILE A 175 3.33 4.90 6.07
C ILE A 175 3.18 4.79 4.54
N GLY A 176 3.24 5.90 3.83
CA GLY A 176 3.04 5.95 2.38
C GLY A 176 2.97 7.38 1.88
N PHE A 177 2.26 7.57 0.79
CA PHE A 177 2.20 8.86 0.12
C PHE A 177 0.86 9.12 -0.56
N VAL A 178 0.68 10.37 -0.92
CA VAL A 178 -0.49 10.93 -1.62
C VAL A 178 -0.02 11.46 -2.96
N LEU A 179 -0.67 11.03 -4.02
CA LEU A 179 -0.40 11.45 -5.40
C LEU A 179 -1.61 12.15 -6.00
N GLU A 180 -1.36 12.90 -7.06
CA GLU A 180 -2.39 13.29 -8.00
C GLU A 180 -3.09 12.05 -8.55
N TYR A 181 -4.42 12.04 -8.50
CA TYR A 181 -5.19 11.00 -9.18
C TYR A 181 -5.36 11.37 -10.65
N LEU A 182 -4.84 10.55 -11.53
CA LEU A 182 -4.97 10.72 -12.97
C LEU A 182 -6.25 10.01 -13.43
N ASP A 183 -7.31 10.76 -13.58
CA ASP A 183 -8.51 10.30 -14.26
C ASP A 183 -8.25 10.19 -15.78
N ASP A 184 -9.16 9.59 -16.53
CA ASP A 184 -9.05 9.46 -17.99
C ASP A 184 -7.75 8.77 -18.46
N THR A 185 -7.28 7.77 -17.71
CA THR A 185 -6.13 6.96 -18.08
C THR A 185 -6.52 5.52 -18.38
N ARG A 186 -5.73 4.89 -19.25
CA ARG A 186 -5.73 3.45 -19.46
C ARG A 186 -4.32 2.89 -19.35
N SER A 187 -4.18 1.61 -19.13
CA SER A 187 -2.90 0.92 -19.24
C SER A 187 -2.40 0.98 -20.71
N ALA A 188 -1.09 0.93 -20.86
CA ALA A 188 -0.48 0.89 -22.19
C ALA A 188 -0.79 -0.44 -22.90
N GLU A 189 -0.85 -0.37 -24.21
CA GLU A 189 -0.92 -1.50 -25.13
C GLU A 189 0.25 -1.42 -26.12
N THR A 190 0.39 -2.40 -27.01
CA THR A 190 1.52 -2.47 -27.95
C THR A 190 1.62 -1.28 -28.90
N GLU A 191 0.49 -0.67 -29.27
CA GLU A 191 0.44 0.55 -30.11
C GLU A 191 0.98 1.80 -29.40
N ASP A 192 1.10 1.78 -28.07
CA ASP A 192 1.63 2.90 -27.29
C ASP A 192 3.16 2.85 -27.13
N LEU A 193 3.85 1.91 -27.77
CA LEU A 193 5.29 1.69 -27.62
C LEU A 193 6.10 2.99 -27.72
N ALA A 194 5.83 3.83 -28.69
CA ALA A 194 6.58 5.09 -28.86
C ALA A 194 6.40 6.06 -27.67
N ALA A 195 5.19 6.15 -27.12
CA ALA A 195 4.92 6.97 -25.93
C ALA A 195 5.60 6.40 -24.67
N CYS A 196 5.56 5.08 -24.50
CA CYS A 196 6.23 4.39 -23.41
C CYS A 196 7.75 4.51 -23.49
N GLN A 197 8.33 4.36 -24.68
CA GLN A 197 9.76 4.58 -24.94
C GLN A 197 10.18 6.00 -24.58
N ALA A 198 9.39 7.01 -24.96
CA ALA A 198 9.69 8.40 -24.63
C ALA A 198 9.64 8.65 -23.12
N ALA A 199 8.70 8.05 -22.38
CA ALA A 199 8.61 8.18 -20.93
C ALA A 199 9.79 7.48 -20.25
N LEU A 200 10.12 6.25 -20.66
CA LEU A 200 11.23 5.49 -20.10
C LEU A 200 12.58 6.16 -20.39
N ALA A 201 12.78 6.71 -21.59
CA ALA A 201 13.99 7.46 -21.94
C ALA A 201 14.18 8.71 -21.05
N ARG A 202 13.09 9.43 -20.71
CA ARG A 202 13.17 10.55 -19.74
C ARG A 202 13.62 10.06 -18.36
N LEU A 203 13.09 8.95 -17.87
CA LEU A 203 13.52 8.35 -16.60
C LEU A 203 15.00 7.96 -16.64
N HIS A 204 15.43 7.28 -17.71
CA HIS A 204 16.82 6.88 -17.93
C HIS A 204 17.79 8.06 -18.03
N SER A 205 17.35 9.21 -18.60
CA SER A 205 18.18 10.41 -18.66
C SER A 205 18.53 11.01 -17.30
N LEU A 206 17.76 10.65 -16.25
CA LEU A 206 18.06 10.98 -14.86
C LEU A 206 18.95 9.92 -14.17
N GLY A 207 19.43 8.92 -14.92
CA GLY A 207 20.16 7.79 -14.37
C GLY A 207 19.32 6.93 -13.45
N ILE A 208 18.03 6.76 -13.74
CA ILE A 208 17.11 5.94 -12.96
C ILE A 208 16.62 4.79 -13.83
N LYS A 209 16.75 3.57 -13.31
CA LYS A 209 16.14 2.37 -13.87
C LYS A 209 14.81 2.12 -13.18
N HIS A 210 13.76 1.80 -13.94
CA HIS A 210 12.43 1.51 -13.38
C HIS A 210 12.41 0.17 -12.62
N GLY A 211 12.99 -0.86 -13.22
CA GLY A 211 13.08 -2.19 -12.62
C GLY A 211 11.87 -3.10 -12.90
N ASP A 212 10.69 -2.54 -13.17
CA ASP A 212 9.48 -3.29 -13.51
C ASP A 212 8.66 -2.59 -14.63
N ILE A 213 9.05 -2.79 -15.87
CA ILE A 213 8.50 -2.11 -17.05
C ILE A 213 7.28 -2.81 -17.67
N ASN A 214 6.43 -3.49 -16.88
CA ASN A 214 5.20 -4.11 -17.40
C ASN A 214 4.19 -3.05 -17.89
N LYS A 215 3.26 -3.45 -18.79
CA LYS A 215 2.29 -2.53 -19.43
C LYS A 215 1.38 -1.78 -18.46
N TYR A 216 1.13 -2.30 -17.26
CA TYR A 216 0.27 -1.67 -16.25
C TYR A 216 0.98 -0.55 -15.50
N ASN A 217 2.30 -0.46 -15.61
CA ASN A 217 3.12 0.60 -15.02
C ASN A 217 3.30 1.81 -15.96
N PHE A 218 2.64 1.77 -17.13
CA PHE A 218 2.52 2.90 -18.05
C PHE A 218 1.04 3.27 -18.19
N LEU A 219 0.68 4.45 -17.68
CA LEU A 219 -0.66 5.01 -17.85
C LEU A 219 -0.68 5.94 -19.06
N ILE A 220 -1.56 5.65 -20.00
CA ILE A 220 -1.72 6.49 -21.21
C ILE A 220 -2.79 7.54 -20.96
N ARG A 221 -2.40 8.80 -21.07
CA ARG A 221 -3.26 9.97 -20.96
C ARG A 221 -3.00 10.90 -22.14
N GLN A 222 -4.00 11.18 -22.95
CA GLN A 222 -3.89 12.10 -24.11
C GLN A 222 -2.70 11.77 -25.03
N GLY A 223 -2.43 10.47 -25.27
CA GLY A 223 -1.35 10.00 -26.14
C GLY A 223 0.06 10.05 -25.52
N LYS A 224 0.19 10.41 -24.25
CA LYS A 224 1.46 10.40 -23.51
C LYS A 224 1.44 9.30 -22.45
N ALA A 225 2.59 8.68 -22.22
CA ALA A 225 2.76 7.72 -21.13
C ALA A 225 3.28 8.41 -19.86
N VAL A 226 2.66 8.05 -18.72
CA VAL A 226 3.04 8.43 -17.36
C VAL A 226 3.46 7.16 -16.65
N LEU A 227 4.63 7.13 -16.03
CA LEU A 227 5.16 5.99 -15.28
C LEU A 227 4.60 5.97 -13.86
N VAL A 228 4.29 4.77 -13.37
CA VAL A 228 3.82 4.52 -12.00
C VAL A 228 4.49 3.27 -11.43
N ASP A 229 4.34 3.06 -10.11
CA ASP A 229 4.82 1.87 -9.41
C ASP A 229 6.35 1.74 -9.40
N PHE A 230 7.01 2.66 -8.71
CA PHE A 230 8.46 2.76 -8.61
C PHE A 230 9.09 1.90 -7.50
N GLU A 231 8.40 0.87 -7.01
CA GLU A 231 8.91 0.01 -5.91
C GLU A 231 10.25 -0.67 -6.21
N ALA A 232 10.53 -0.94 -7.51
CA ALA A 232 11.76 -1.56 -7.97
C ALA A 232 12.76 -0.54 -8.56
N ALA A 233 12.44 0.76 -8.51
CA ALA A 233 13.26 1.80 -9.10
C ALA A 233 14.57 1.99 -8.34
N ARG A 234 15.64 2.28 -9.08
CA ARG A 234 16.94 2.54 -8.49
C ARG A 234 17.81 3.45 -9.36
N LYS A 235 18.75 4.17 -8.74
CA LYS A 235 19.79 4.86 -9.49
C LYS A 235 20.65 3.85 -10.22
N CYS A 236 20.95 4.14 -11.47
CA CYS A 236 21.74 3.28 -12.34
C CYS A 236 22.68 4.12 -13.22
N SER A 237 23.97 3.99 -12.98
CA SER A 237 25.02 4.63 -13.81
C SER A 237 25.49 3.77 -14.98
N GLN A 238 25.02 2.53 -15.06
CA GLN A 238 25.41 1.58 -16.09
C GLN A 238 24.48 1.71 -17.31
N GLU A 239 24.96 2.40 -18.33
CA GLU A 239 24.22 2.63 -19.58
C GLU A 239 23.70 1.32 -20.21
N LYS A 240 24.50 0.24 -20.14
CA LYS A 240 24.09 -1.08 -20.63
C LYS A 240 22.84 -1.65 -19.94
N GLU A 241 22.65 -1.39 -18.63
CA GLU A 241 21.47 -1.85 -17.94
C GLU A 241 20.23 -1.04 -18.32
N LEU A 242 20.37 0.28 -18.47
CA LEU A 242 19.30 1.16 -18.94
C LEU A 242 18.91 0.79 -20.37
N GLN A 243 19.87 0.57 -21.25
CA GLN A 243 19.65 0.14 -22.61
C GLN A 243 18.94 -1.22 -22.69
N ALA A 244 19.36 -2.19 -21.87
CA ALA A 244 18.72 -3.52 -21.80
C ALA A 244 17.27 -3.43 -21.27
N GLU A 245 16.96 -2.51 -20.36
CA GLU A 245 15.59 -2.25 -19.93
C GLU A 245 14.76 -1.66 -21.08
N TYR A 246 15.30 -0.67 -21.78
CA TYR A 246 14.64 -0.03 -22.92
C TYR A 246 14.32 -1.03 -24.06
N GLU A 247 15.26 -1.89 -24.40
CA GLU A 247 15.10 -2.91 -25.46
C GLU A 247 14.05 -3.97 -25.13
N ARG A 248 13.82 -4.26 -23.84
CA ARG A 248 12.80 -5.23 -23.39
C ARG A 248 11.39 -4.65 -23.37
N LEU A 249 11.22 -3.34 -23.54
CA LEU A 249 9.93 -2.69 -23.38
C LEU A 249 8.86 -3.22 -24.35
N GLU A 250 9.19 -3.41 -25.62
CA GLU A 250 8.25 -3.94 -26.63
C GLU A 250 7.71 -5.33 -26.22
N GLN A 251 8.59 -6.20 -25.78
CA GLN A 251 8.19 -7.53 -25.29
C GLN A 251 7.32 -7.42 -24.01
N SER A 252 7.65 -6.48 -23.12
CA SER A 252 6.88 -6.28 -21.88
C SER A 252 5.47 -5.73 -22.13
N LEU A 253 5.28 -4.89 -23.15
CA LEU A 253 3.96 -4.39 -23.53
C LEU A 253 3.08 -5.48 -24.18
N SER A 254 3.69 -6.44 -24.85
CA SER A 254 2.99 -7.58 -25.48
C SER A 254 2.72 -8.76 -24.53
N ASP A 255 3.18 -8.68 -23.28
CA ASP A 255 2.95 -9.74 -22.28
C ASP A 255 1.50 -9.73 -21.76
N ASP A 256 0.75 -10.79 -22.07
CA ASP A 256 -0.64 -10.99 -21.64
C ASP A 256 -0.78 -11.79 -20.33
N SER A 257 0.30 -12.08 -19.63
CA SER A 257 0.31 -12.86 -18.38
C SER A 257 -0.45 -12.19 -17.23
N ARG A 258 -0.90 -10.95 -17.39
CA ARG A 258 -1.51 -10.09 -16.36
C ARG A 258 -0.61 -9.83 -15.14
N ARG A 259 0.69 -10.10 -15.27
CA ARG A 259 1.66 -9.75 -14.23
C ARG A 259 1.65 -8.22 -14.03
N GLY A 260 1.43 -7.79 -12.79
CA GLY A 260 1.32 -6.37 -12.43
C GLY A 260 -0.09 -5.78 -12.60
N ALA A 261 -1.05 -6.49 -13.21
CA ALA A 261 -2.42 -5.99 -13.33
C ALA A 261 -3.03 -5.71 -11.95
N ALA A 262 -3.64 -4.54 -11.77
CA ALA A 262 -4.62 -4.37 -10.73
C ALA A 262 -5.83 -5.26 -11.09
N TYR A 263 -6.27 -6.15 -10.18
CA TYR A 263 -7.56 -6.79 -10.37
C TYR A 263 -8.61 -5.68 -10.31
N VAL A 264 -9.12 -5.28 -11.48
CA VAL A 264 -10.34 -4.50 -11.58
C VAL A 264 -11.46 -5.50 -11.29
N LEU A 265 -12.07 -5.37 -10.11
CA LEU A 265 -13.32 -6.06 -9.78
C LEU A 265 -14.46 -5.44 -10.56
#